data_0d5c6bef638a1508872cfc16f33cca6c
#
_entry.id   0d5c6bef638a1508872cfc16f33cca6c
#
_cell.length_a   1.000
_cell.length_b   1.000
_cell.length_c   1.000
_cell.angle_alpha   90.00
_cell.angle_beta   90.00
_cell.angle_gamma   90.00
#
_symmetry.space_group_name_H-M   'P 1'
#
loop_
_entity.id
_entity.type
_entity.pdbx_description
1 polymer ?
#
loop_
_entity_poly.entity_id
_entity_poly.type
_entity_poly.pdbx_seq_one_letter_code
_entity_poly.pdbx_strand_id
1 'polypeptide(L)'
;MQSGILNRLTWKDCNEKFPEWTQKYQDAFDTIKHIVVSRECLTVIDHMQTPEMKIFVTTDASEKATGAVLSFGKTWEMAWPVAFESMTLKGAELNYPVHEKELLAILHMLQKWKVDLLGSKFLVYTDHKTLLNFNTQRELSHRQAHWMEELAIYDCKFVYVKGEDNTVADSLS
;
A
#
# COMPACT_ATOMS: atom_id res chain seq x y z
N MET A 1 -3.35 17.83 -3.57
CA MET A 1 -4.12 19.10 -3.66
C MET A 1 -5.15 19.09 -4.80
N GLN A 2 -4.88 18.57 -5.98
CA GLN A 2 -5.81 18.51 -7.13
C GLN A 2 -6.99 17.54 -6.91
N SER A 3 -6.73 16.37 -6.31
CA SER A 3 -7.77 15.39 -5.98
C SER A 3 -8.84 15.96 -5.04
N GLY A 4 -8.47 16.79 -4.07
CA GLY A 4 -9.43 17.43 -3.15
C GLY A 4 -10.42 18.37 -3.84
N ILE A 5 -10.09 18.93 -5.02
CA ILE A 5 -11.00 19.77 -5.80
C ILE A 5 -12.10 18.90 -6.41
N LEU A 6 -11.74 17.74 -6.97
CA LEU A 6 -12.69 16.83 -7.60
C LEU A 6 -13.47 15.99 -6.58
N ASN A 7 -12.89 15.66 -5.43
CA ASN A 7 -13.58 14.91 -4.37
C ASN A 7 -14.84 15.63 -3.84
N ARG A 8 -14.89 16.95 -3.92
CA ARG A 8 -16.12 17.71 -3.58
C ARG A 8 -17.30 17.33 -4.47
N LEU A 9 -17.06 16.93 -5.71
CA LEU A 9 -18.11 16.53 -6.66
C LEU A 9 -18.74 15.18 -6.32
N THR A 10 -18.13 14.39 -5.43
CA THR A 10 -18.65 13.10 -4.97
C THR A 10 -19.49 13.19 -3.69
N TRP A 11 -19.65 14.38 -3.12
CA TRP A 11 -20.41 14.56 -1.90
C TRP A 11 -21.91 14.45 -2.17
N LYS A 12 -22.68 14.00 -1.15
CA LYS A 12 -24.14 13.75 -1.26
C LYS A 12 -24.91 14.95 -1.80
N ASP A 13 -24.51 16.17 -1.43
CA ASP A 13 -25.15 17.41 -1.88
C ASP A 13 -25.05 17.60 -3.40
N CYS A 14 -24.03 17.02 -4.04
CA CYS A 14 -23.87 17.05 -5.50
C CYS A 14 -24.74 16.01 -6.23
N ASN A 15 -25.31 15.02 -5.52
CA ASN A 15 -26.23 14.04 -6.12
C ASN A 15 -27.59 14.65 -6.47
N GLU A 16 -28.02 15.67 -5.74
CA GLU A 16 -29.31 16.38 -5.99
C GLU A 16 -29.15 17.45 -7.06
N LYS A 17 -28.02 18.16 -7.06
CA LYS A 17 -27.69 19.17 -8.06
C LYS A 17 -26.19 19.18 -8.32
N PHE A 18 -25.78 18.57 -9.43
CA PHE A 18 -24.38 18.61 -9.83
C PHE A 18 -23.95 20.07 -10.12
N PRO A 19 -22.86 20.55 -9.52
CA PRO A 19 -22.38 21.90 -9.74
C PRO A 19 -21.93 22.11 -11.18
N GLU A 20 -22.02 23.34 -11.66
CA GLU A 20 -21.53 23.70 -12.99
C GLU A 20 -20.03 23.35 -13.12
N TRP A 21 -19.69 22.69 -14.24
CA TRP A 21 -18.29 22.31 -14.54
C TRP A 21 -17.49 23.54 -14.91
N THR A 22 -16.70 24.02 -13.98
CA THR A 22 -15.87 25.23 -14.15
C THR A 22 -14.48 24.89 -14.70
N GLN A 23 -13.76 25.88 -15.20
CA GLN A 23 -12.38 25.76 -15.66
C GLN A 23 -11.47 25.15 -14.56
N LYS A 24 -11.72 25.51 -13.31
CA LYS A 24 -10.96 24.95 -12.17
C LYS A 24 -11.10 23.44 -12.04
N TYR A 25 -12.28 22.87 -12.30
CA TYR A 25 -12.48 21.42 -12.31
C TYR A 25 -11.81 20.77 -13.52
N GLN A 26 -11.88 21.46 -14.69
CA GLN A 26 -11.23 21.00 -15.90
C GLN A 26 -9.70 20.94 -15.73
N ASP A 27 -9.09 21.99 -15.19
CA ASP A 27 -7.63 22.04 -14.96
C ASP A 27 -7.18 20.96 -13.97
N ALA A 28 -7.95 20.75 -12.89
CA ALA A 28 -7.68 19.69 -11.92
C ALA A 28 -7.76 18.30 -12.55
N PHE A 29 -8.78 18.07 -13.38
CA PHE A 29 -8.97 16.80 -14.11
C PHE A 29 -7.86 16.55 -15.11
N ASP A 30 -7.52 17.55 -15.92
CA ASP A 30 -6.45 17.42 -16.92
C ASP A 30 -5.07 17.26 -16.28
N THR A 31 -4.84 17.90 -15.14
CA THR A 31 -3.62 17.69 -14.36
C THR A 31 -3.52 16.24 -13.88
N ILE A 32 -4.59 15.69 -13.30
CA ILE A 32 -4.62 14.28 -12.86
C ILE A 32 -4.45 13.34 -14.04
N LYS A 33 -5.14 13.58 -15.17
CA LYS A 33 -4.93 12.80 -16.39
C LYS A 33 -3.48 12.81 -16.84
N HIS A 34 -2.86 13.99 -16.87
CA HIS A 34 -1.46 14.11 -17.26
C HIS A 34 -0.53 13.32 -16.35
N ILE A 35 -0.76 13.39 -15.04
CA ILE A 35 0.00 12.62 -14.05
C ILE A 35 -0.16 11.11 -14.29
N VAL A 36 -1.40 10.63 -14.48
CA VAL A 36 -1.70 9.20 -14.68
C VAL A 36 -1.12 8.66 -15.98
N VAL A 37 -1.11 9.46 -17.04
CA VAL A 37 -0.62 9.06 -18.38
C VAL A 37 0.90 9.26 -18.51
N SER A 38 1.52 10.07 -17.64
CA SER A 38 2.97 10.29 -17.68
C SER A 38 3.70 9.01 -17.28
N ARG A 39 4.70 8.63 -18.08
CA ARG A 39 5.56 7.46 -17.80
C ARG A 39 6.42 7.61 -16.53
N GLU A 40 6.38 8.78 -15.91
CA GLU A 40 7.14 9.11 -14.70
C GLU A 40 6.44 8.64 -13.42
N CYS A 41 5.15 8.21 -13.50
CA CYS A 41 4.38 7.81 -12.31
C CYS A 41 4.68 6.40 -11.82
N LEU A 42 4.92 5.46 -12.73
CA LEU A 42 5.11 4.06 -12.41
C LEU A 42 6.31 3.48 -13.15
N THR A 43 7.01 2.59 -12.51
CA THR A 43 8.08 1.78 -13.12
C THR A 43 7.65 0.31 -13.21
N VAL A 44 8.50 -0.53 -13.78
CA VAL A 44 8.31 -1.97 -13.87
C VAL A 44 9.46 -2.66 -13.12
N ILE A 45 9.16 -3.73 -12.41
CA ILE A 45 10.18 -4.56 -11.79
C ILE A 45 10.93 -5.30 -12.90
N ASP A 46 12.22 -5.02 -13.01
CA ASP A 46 13.10 -5.76 -13.88
C ASP A 46 13.90 -6.78 -13.03
N HIS A 47 13.44 -8.02 -13.04
CA HIS A 47 14.07 -9.11 -12.30
C HIS A 47 15.47 -9.49 -12.83
N MET A 48 15.85 -9.00 -14.00
CA MET A 48 17.18 -9.21 -14.60
C MET A 48 18.18 -8.12 -14.21
N GLN A 49 17.71 -7.01 -13.63
CA GLN A 49 18.59 -5.96 -13.14
C GLN A 49 19.32 -6.40 -11.88
N THR A 50 20.57 -6.07 -11.87
CA THR A 50 21.63 -6.36 -10.91
C THR A 50 21.23 -6.41 -9.43
N PRO A 51 22.06 -7.06 -8.57
CA PRO A 51 21.82 -7.18 -7.12
C PRO A 51 21.70 -5.86 -6.36
N GLU A 52 21.94 -4.71 -7.02
CA GLU A 52 21.78 -3.38 -6.43
C GLU A 52 20.32 -2.90 -6.37
N MET A 53 19.45 -3.42 -7.24
CA MET A 53 18.03 -3.05 -7.27
C MET A 53 17.24 -3.97 -6.36
N LYS A 54 16.32 -3.39 -5.60
CA LYS A 54 15.49 -4.08 -4.59
C LYS A 54 14.03 -3.75 -4.77
N ILE A 55 13.20 -4.69 -4.37
CA ILE A 55 11.76 -4.54 -4.29
C ILE A 55 11.41 -4.14 -2.86
N PHE A 56 10.54 -3.15 -2.73
CA PHE A 56 10.02 -2.66 -1.46
C PHE A 56 8.50 -2.72 -1.49
N VAL A 57 7.92 -3.22 -0.42
CA VAL A 57 6.48 -3.17 -0.15
C VAL A 57 6.30 -2.31 1.09
N THR A 58 5.60 -1.20 0.99
CA THR A 58 5.30 -0.31 2.11
C THR A 58 3.82 -0.42 2.40
N THR A 59 3.45 -0.73 3.64
CA THR A 59 2.06 -0.95 4.04
C THR A 59 1.66 -0.09 5.21
N ASP A 60 0.36 0.19 5.29
CA ASP A 60 -0.30 0.86 6.39
C ASP A 60 -1.72 0.35 6.56
N ALA A 61 -2.26 0.40 7.78
CA ALA A 61 -3.64 0.02 8.07
C ALA A 61 -4.34 1.03 8.96
N SER A 62 -5.43 1.57 8.47
CA SER A 62 -6.35 2.40 9.26
C SER A 62 -7.42 1.54 9.96
N GLU A 63 -8.34 2.21 10.61
CA GLU A 63 -9.52 1.54 11.19
C GLU A 63 -10.40 0.84 10.15
N LYS A 64 -10.42 1.34 8.88
CA LYS A 64 -11.41 0.96 7.86
C LYS A 64 -10.81 0.40 6.58
N ALA A 65 -9.54 0.66 6.34
CA ALA A 65 -8.89 0.28 5.10
C ALA A 65 -7.42 -0.08 5.31
N THR A 66 -6.82 -0.73 4.34
CA THR A 66 -5.39 -0.99 4.23
C THR A 66 -4.85 -0.33 2.98
N GLY A 67 -3.68 0.27 3.08
CA GLY A 67 -2.99 0.91 1.98
C GLY A 67 -1.61 0.31 1.74
N ALA A 68 -1.15 0.30 0.50
CA ALA A 68 0.20 -0.13 0.22
C ALA A 68 0.76 0.40 -1.09
N VAL A 69 2.09 0.42 -1.15
CA VAL A 69 2.87 0.77 -2.32
C VAL A 69 3.90 -0.32 -2.59
N LEU A 70 3.93 -0.80 -3.83
CA LEU A 70 5.01 -1.61 -4.36
C LEU A 70 5.99 -0.68 -5.07
N SER A 71 7.27 -0.76 -4.73
CA SER A 71 8.31 0.12 -5.27
C SER A 71 9.56 -0.68 -5.67
N PHE A 72 10.31 -0.14 -6.62
CA PHE A 72 11.53 -0.75 -7.14
C PHE A 72 12.64 0.28 -7.26
N GLY A 73 13.83 0.00 -6.70
CA GLY A 73 14.94 0.94 -6.69
C GLY A 73 16.15 0.46 -5.90
N LYS A 74 17.16 1.30 -5.79
CA LYS A 74 18.40 0.99 -5.02
C LYS A 74 18.16 1.08 -3.52
N THR A 75 17.47 2.13 -3.07
CA THR A 75 17.08 2.35 -1.67
C THR A 75 15.60 2.65 -1.60
N TRP A 76 14.99 2.46 -0.45
CA TRP A 76 13.56 2.71 -0.24
C TRP A 76 13.16 4.17 -0.55
N GLU A 77 14.00 5.14 -0.11
CA GLU A 77 13.74 6.57 -0.29
C GLU A 77 13.81 7.03 -1.75
N MET A 78 14.57 6.30 -2.58
CA MET A 78 14.77 6.60 -4.00
C MET A 78 14.06 5.61 -4.92
N ALA A 79 13.28 4.70 -4.37
CA ALA A 79 12.56 3.71 -5.15
C ALA A 79 11.38 4.36 -5.90
N TRP A 80 11.21 3.96 -7.14
CA TRP A 80 10.09 4.38 -7.97
C TRP A 80 8.89 3.46 -7.71
N PRO A 81 7.69 4.00 -7.61
CA PRO A 81 6.49 3.19 -7.44
C PRO A 81 6.22 2.33 -8.68
N VAL A 82 5.85 1.09 -8.42
CA VAL A 82 5.41 0.11 -9.43
C VAL A 82 3.90 0.00 -9.43
N ALA A 83 3.30 -0.06 -8.23
CA ALA A 83 1.87 -0.18 -8.06
C ALA A 83 1.42 0.40 -6.72
N PHE A 84 0.18 0.85 -6.68
CA PHE A 84 -0.52 1.29 -5.49
C PHE A 84 -1.73 0.39 -5.27
N GLU A 85 -2.08 0.12 -4.02
CA GLU A 85 -3.30 -0.61 -3.68
C GLU A 85 -3.94 -0.03 -2.42
N SER A 86 -5.24 -0.02 -2.40
CA SER A 86 -6.05 0.34 -1.23
C SER A 86 -7.22 -0.64 -1.15
N MET A 87 -7.45 -1.21 0.03
CA MET A 87 -8.51 -2.19 0.24
C MET A 87 -9.31 -1.86 1.50
N THR A 88 -10.63 -1.78 1.38
CA THR A 88 -11.51 -1.56 2.51
C THR A 88 -11.64 -2.84 3.33
N LEU A 89 -11.47 -2.74 4.64
CA LEU A 89 -11.72 -3.83 5.60
C LEU A 89 -13.21 -4.17 5.67
N LYS A 90 -13.54 -5.46 5.79
CA LYS A 90 -14.93 -5.92 5.74
C LYS A 90 -15.24 -6.90 6.87
N GLY A 91 -16.49 -6.87 7.33
CA GLY A 91 -16.99 -7.85 8.28
C GLY A 91 -16.16 -7.95 9.57
N ALA A 92 -15.59 -9.12 9.85
CA ALA A 92 -14.81 -9.38 11.04
C ALA A 92 -13.48 -8.60 11.10
N GLU A 93 -12.90 -8.24 9.95
CA GLU A 93 -11.61 -7.53 9.85
C GLU A 93 -11.66 -6.16 10.52
N LEU A 94 -12.82 -5.49 10.48
CA LEU A 94 -13.03 -4.20 11.13
C LEU A 94 -12.78 -4.25 12.66
N ASN A 95 -12.99 -5.42 13.26
CA ASN A 95 -12.86 -5.63 14.70
C ASN A 95 -11.49 -6.22 15.10
N TYR A 96 -10.56 -6.38 14.16
CA TYR A 96 -9.24 -6.90 14.49
C TYR A 96 -8.43 -5.85 15.27
N PRO A 97 -7.59 -6.29 16.21
CA PRO A 97 -6.60 -5.42 16.85
C PRO A 97 -5.69 -4.75 15.82
N VAL A 98 -5.16 -3.58 16.12
CA VAL A 98 -4.32 -2.79 15.20
C VAL A 98 -3.19 -3.62 14.59
N HIS A 99 -2.42 -4.35 15.42
CA HIS A 99 -1.32 -5.19 14.93
C HIS A 99 -1.75 -6.30 13.97
N GLU A 100 -3.00 -6.80 14.10
CA GLU A 100 -3.54 -7.78 13.17
C GLU A 100 -4.03 -7.12 11.87
N LYS A 101 -4.53 -5.89 11.92
CA LYS A 101 -4.87 -5.12 10.72
C LYS A 101 -3.62 -4.79 9.90
N GLU A 102 -2.52 -4.41 10.57
CA GLU A 102 -1.23 -4.18 9.91
C GLU A 102 -0.70 -5.44 9.22
N LEU A 103 -0.76 -6.57 9.91
CA LEU A 103 -0.37 -7.84 9.30
C LEU A 103 -1.29 -8.23 8.14
N LEU A 104 -2.58 -8.00 8.28
CA LEU A 104 -3.56 -8.25 7.22
C LEU A 104 -3.30 -7.36 6.00
N ALA A 105 -2.91 -6.09 6.19
CA ALA A 105 -2.48 -5.21 5.10
C ALA A 105 -1.34 -5.84 4.30
N ILE A 106 -0.34 -6.36 5.00
CA ILE A 106 0.80 -7.04 4.36
C ILE A 106 0.31 -8.25 3.55
N LEU A 107 -0.51 -9.13 4.15
CA LEU A 107 -1.01 -10.33 3.47
C LEU A 107 -1.84 -9.99 2.23
N HIS A 108 -2.75 -9.02 2.32
CA HIS A 108 -3.53 -8.56 1.18
C HIS A 108 -2.64 -8.15 0.01
N MET A 109 -1.58 -7.38 0.31
CA MET A 109 -0.66 -6.89 -0.71
C MET A 109 0.22 -8.00 -1.30
N LEU A 110 0.69 -8.93 -0.46
CA LEU A 110 1.46 -10.09 -0.93
C LEU A 110 0.62 -10.99 -1.84
N GLN A 111 -0.65 -11.17 -1.53
CA GLN A 111 -1.58 -11.90 -2.40
C GLN A 111 -1.84 -11.15 -3.71
N LYS A 112 -2.03 -9.83 -3.64
CA LYS A 112 -2.29 -8.97 -4.80
C LYS A 112 -1.12 -8.97 -5.79
N TRP A 113 0.10 -8.82 -5.27
CA TRP A 113 1.32 -8.73 -6.07
C TRP A 113 2.11 -10.04 -6.09
N LYS A 114 1.43 -11.16 -5.88
CA LYS A 114 2.06 -12.48 -5.82
C LYS A 114 2.95 -12.78 -7.02
N VAL A 115 2.52 -12.39 -8.21
CA VAL A 115 3.26 -12.64 -9.46
C VAL A 115 4.60 -11.91 -9.47
N ASP A 116 4.65 -10.70 -8.91
CA ASP A 116 5.86 -9.87 -8.88
C ASP A 116 6.80 -10.24 -7.73
N LEU A 117 6.25 -10.79 -6.64
CA LEU A 117 6.99 -11.03 -5.40
C LEU A 117 7.45 -12.47 -5.21
N LEU A 118 6.73 -13.45 -5.76
CA LEU A 118 7.06 -14.85 -5.55
C LEU A 118 8.41 -15.21 -6.20
N GLY A 119 9.30 -15.80 -5.42
CA GLY A 119 10.65 -16.16 -5.87
C GLY A 119 11.66 -14.99 -5.86
N SER A 120 11.22 -13.78 -5.48
CA SER A 120 12.09 -12.61 -5.33
C SER A 120 12.35 -12.31 -3.86
N LYS A 121 13.51 -11.71 -3.57
CA LYS A 121 13.81 -11.16 -2.25
C LYS A 121 13.32 -9.72 -2.18
N PHE A 122 12.59 -9.37 -1.12
CA PHE A 122 12.09 -8.02 -0.95
C PHE A 122 12.01 -7.59 0.52
N LEU A 123 11.80 -6.30 0.73
CA LEU A 123 11.67 -5.69 2.04
C LEU A 123 10.26 -5.16 2.24
N VAL A 124 9.67 -5.47 3.40
CA VAL A 124 8.35 -4.97 3.81
C VAL A 124 8.53 -3.91 4.86
N TYR A 125 8.15 -2.69 4.56
CA TYR A 125 8.19 -1.54 5.45
C TYR A 125 6.82 -1.37 6.13
N THR A 126 6.84 -1.30 7.45
CA THR A 126 5.67 -1.11 8.31
C THR A 126 6.02 -0.22 9.50
N ASP A 127 5.08 0.57 9.98
CA ASP A 127 5.25 1.39 11.17
C ASP A 127 4.92 0.63 12.48
N HIS A 128 4.52 -0.63 12.39
CA HIS A 128 4.17 -1.45 13.54
C HIS A 128 5.33 -2.35 14.01
N LYS A 129 6.04 -1.92 15.07
CA LYS A 129 7.24 -2.61 15.59
C LYS A 129 7.05 -4.08 15.97
N THR A 130 5.85 -4.48 16.40
CA THR A 130 5.61 -5.87 16.83
C THR A 130 5.75 -6.86 15.67
N LEU A 131 5.54 -6.42 14.42
CA LEU A 131 5.67 -7.27 13.24
C LEU A 131 7.13 -7.68 12.95
N LEU A 132 8.12 -6.92 13.43
CA LEU A 132 9.53 -7.29 13.30
C LEU A 132 9.86 -8.63 13.97
N ASN A 133 9.17 -8.95 15.04
CA ASN A 133 9.38 -10.16 15.83
C ASN A 133 8.27 -11.19 15.62
N PHE A 134 7.36 -10.98 14.66
CA PHE A 134 6.23 -11.85 14.44
C PHE A 134 6.66 -13.30 14.16
N ASN A 135 7.73 -13.50 13.40
CA ASN A 135 8.29 -14.82 13.08
C ASN A 135 8.87 -15.57 14.30
N THR A 136 9.06 -14.90 15.44
CA THR A 136 9.64 -15.48 16.65
C THR A 136 8.64 -15.60 17.80
N GLN A 137 7.40 -15.22 17.60
CA GLN A 137 6.34 -15.35 18.62
C GLN A 137 6.05 -16.83 18.91
N ARG A 138 6.03 -17.18 20.22
CA ARG A 138 5.82 -18.56 20.67
C ARG A 138 4.34 -18.95 20.75
N GLU A 139 3.47 -17.97 20.98
CA GLU A 139 2.03 -18.18 21.12
C GLU A 139 1.31 -17.40 20.02
N LEU A 140 0.76 -18.11 19.06
CA LEU A 140 -0.01 -17.57 17.96
C LEU A 140 -1.48 -18.02 18.10
N SER A 141 -2.41 -17.13 17.81
CA SER A 141 -3.80 -17.52 17.59
C SER A 141 -3.88 -18.40 16.33
N HIS A 142 -4.94 -19.20 16.22
CA HIS A 142 -5.14 -20.06 15.05
C HIS A 142 -5.10 -19.26 13.73
N ARG A 143 -5.64 -18.06 13.74
CA ARG A 143 -5.60 -17.13 12.58
C ARG A 143 -4.18 -16.67 12.27
N GLN A 144 -3.43 -16.27 13.28
CA GLN A 144 -2.03 -15.84 13.10
C GLN A 144 -1.13 -16.99 12.61
N ALA A 145 -1.37 -18.22 13.06
CA ALA A 145 -0.66 -19.39 12.57
C ALA A 145 -0.88 -19.59 11.05
N HIS A 146 -2.13 -19.47 10.61
CA HIS A 146 -2.45 -19.54 9.18
C HIS A 146 -1.77 -18.42 8.37
N TRP A 147 -1.77 -17.20 8.89
CA TRP A 147 -1.06 -16.09 8.26
C TRP A 147 0.46 -16.28 8.18
N MET A 148 1.04 -16.95 9.18
CA MET A 148 2.46 -17.33 9.13
C MET A 148 2.76 -18.31 8.00
N GLU A 149 1.88 -19.29 7.77
CA GLU A 149 2.02 -20.22 6.65
C GLU A 149 1.96 -19.49 5.31
N GLU A 150 1.06 -18.51 5.16
CA GLU A 150 0.99 -17.68 3.95
C GLU A 150 2.25 -16.83 3.75
N LEU A 151 2.78 -16.24 4.82
CA LEU A 151 4.03 -15.47 4.76
C LEU A 151 5.25 -16.32 4.43
N ALA A 152 5.28 -17.57 4.87
CA ALA A 152 6.42 -18.48 4.71
C ALA A 152 6.75 -18.81 3.24
N ILE A 153 5.82 -18.58 2.31
CA ILE A 153 6.10 -18.79 0.87
C ILE A 153 6.91 -17.66 0.25
N TYR A 154 7.09 -16.53 0.95
CA TYR A 154 7.81 -15.36 0.44
C TYR A 154 9.17 -15.17 1.14
N ASP A 155 10.19 -14.79 0.38
CA ASP A 155 11.50 -14.41 0.91
C ASP A 155 11.52 -12.91 1.24
N CYS A 156 10.80 -12.53 2.29
CA CYS A 156 10.67 -11.15 2.73
C CYS A 156 11.34 -10.89 4.09
N LYS A 157 11.76 -9.64 4.30
CA LYS A 157 12.24 -9.14 5.59
C LYS A 157 11.43 -7.92 5.99
N PHE A 158 10.98 -7.89 7.24
CA PHE A 158 10.29 -6.74 7.81
C PHE A 158 11.29 -5.67 8.27
N VAL A 159 10.98 -4.43 7.95
CA VAL A 159 11.75 -3.24 8.32
C VAL A 159 10.80 -2.23 8.96
N TYR A 160 11.16 -1.73 10.14
CA TYR A 160 10.39 -0.68 10.77
C TYR A 160 10.66 0.67 10.11
N VAL A 161 9.59 1.40 9.83
CA VAL A 161 9.62 2.81 9.43
C VAL A 161 8.77 3.61 10.41
N LYS A 162 9.11 4.86 10.65
CA LYS A 162 8.25 5.72 11.46
C LYS A 162 7.00 6.10 10.69
N GLY A 163 5.83 6.21 11.36
CA GLY A 163 4.58 6.60 10.73
C GLY A 163 4.68 7.93 9.96
N GLU A 164 5.43 8.91 10.49
CA GLU A 164 5.68 10.18 9.81
C GLU A 164 6.39 10.06 8.46
N ASP A 165 7.15 8.98 8.24
CA ASP A 165 7.84 8.69 6.98
C ASP A 165 7.01 7.78 6.05
N ASN A 166 5.92 7.16 6.57
CA ASN A 166 5.03 6.23 5.84
C ASN A 166 3.89 6.95 5.08
N THR A 167 4.09 8.19 4.69
CA THR A 167 3.05 9.12 4.21
C THR A 167 2.24 8.61 3.01
N VAL A 168 2.85 7.83 2.12
CA VAL A 168 2.18 7.37 0.89
C VAL A 168 1.22 6.23 1.20
N ALA A 169 1.64 5.22 1.97
CA ALA A 169 0.78 4.11 2.36
C ALA A 169 -0.35 4.58 3.30
N ASP A 170 -0.05 5.47 4.26
CA ASP A 170 -1.02 6.12 5.16
C ASP A 170 -2.10 6.89 4.38
N SER A 171 -1.75 7.55 3.29
CA SER A 171 -2.73 8.25 2.46
C SER A 171 -3.67 7.32 1.66
N LEU A 172 -3.36 6.04 1.60
CA LEU A 172 -4.11 5.00 0.88
C LEU A 172 -4.94 4.10 1.81
N SER A 173 -4.61 4.09 3.11
CA SER A 173 -5.27 3.28 4.16
C SER A 173 -6.58 3.87 4.71
#